data_b5529a3f2b82fff331fd60d2e9f5ed37
#
_entry.id   b5529a3f2b82fff331fd60d2e9f5ed37
#
_cell.length_a   1.000
_cell.length_b   1.000
_cell.length_c   1.000
_cell.angle_alpha   90.00
_cell.angle_beta   90.00
_cell.angle_gamma   90.00
#
_symmetry.space_group_name_H-M   'P 1'
#
loop_
_entity.id
_entity.type
_entity.pdbx_description
1 polymer ?
#
loop_
_entity_poly.entity_id
_entity_poly.type
_entity_poly.pdbx_seq_one_letter_code
_entity_poly.pdbx_strand_id
1 'polypeptide(L)'
;MTDAVIFGNVDIVFGDQPHKALALVDQGKTRDEIGAETGLVLGVAGASLAVKEGEILVLMGLSGSGKSTLLRAVNGLAPVVRGNVSVRTETGQVDPYKASAKSLRDLRMHTVSMVFQQFALLPWRTVADNVGFGLELAGVPDAERKSMVAEQLELVNLTKWADRKVNELSGGMQQRVGLARAFATGAPILLMDEPFSALDPLIRTRLQDELLEFQSRLKKTILFVSHDLDEAFRIGNRIAIMESGRIIQCGTPQQIVQNPADQYVADFVQNMNPINMLTAADVMHSGITDGAAAVTATAKPQTPLVEILDALARQPGTIGVVDNGTVIGTISAQDVVSGLTKHRRRA
;
A
#
# COMPACT_ATOMS: atom_id res chain seq x y z
N MET A 1 1.86 19.31 -0.65
CA MET A 1 1.68 18.12 -1.47
C MET A 1 0.23 18.10 -1.94
N THR A 2 0.02 17.88 -3.21
CA THR A 2 -1.31 17.81 -3.85
C THR A 2 -1.89 16.40 -3.70
N ASP A 3 -3.22 16.28 -3.73
CA ASP A 3 -3.89 15.00 -3.65
C ASP A 3 -4.01 14.39 -5.07
N ALA A 4 -3.54 13.15 -5.23
CA ALA A 4 -3.62 12.38 -6.46
C ALA A 4 -4.97 11.68 -6.60
N VAL A 5 -5.51 11.16 -5.48
CA VAL A 5 -6.84 10.52 -5.42
C VAL A 5 -7.57 11.02 -4.19
N ILE A 6 -8.85 11.35 -4.35
CA ILE A 6 -9.73 11.76 -3.24
C ILE A 6 -11.00 10.93 -3.30
N PHE A 7 -11.32 10.29 -2.19
CA PHE A 7 -12.63 9.68 -1.93
C PHE A 7 -13.43 10.63 -1.03
N GLY A 8 -14.59 11.08 -1.48
CA GLY A 8 -15.48 11.96 -0.74
C GLY A 8 -16.77 11.26 -0.37
N ASN A 9 -16.87 10.75 0.85
CA ASN A 9 -18.05 10.08 1.41
C ASN A 9 -18.61 8.97 0.48
N VAL A 10 -17.74 8.05 0.05
CA VAL A 10 -18.04 7.05 -0.95
C VAL A 10 -18.77 5.86 -0.34
N ASP A 11 -19.95 5.53 -0.91
CA ASP A 11 -20.68 4.29 -0.65
C ASP A 11 -20.70 3.41 -1.90
N ILE A 12 -20.38 2.13 -1.70
CA ILE A 12 -20.38 1.10 -2.74
C ILE A 12 -21.25 -0.04 -2.27
N VAL A 13 -22.31 -0.32 -3.03
CA VAL A 13 -23.26 -1.39 -2.75
C VAL A 13 -23.49 -2.20 -4.03
N PHE A 14 -23.44 -3.52 -3.90
CA PHE A 14 -23.67 -4.45 -4.99
C PHE A 14 -25.07 -5.07 -4.88
N GLY A 15 -25.67 -5.34 -6.01
CA GLY A 15 -26.99 -5.96 -6.17
C GLY A 15 -27.99 -5.04 -6.88
N ASP A 16 -29.21 -5.51 -7.04
CA ASP A 16 -30.27 -4.77 -7.70
C ASP A 16 -30.83 -3.64 -6.81
N GLN A 17 -30.97 -2.44 -7.35
CA GLN A 17 -31.46 -1.25 -6.64
C GLN A 17 -30.62 -0.89 -5.40
N PRO A 18 -29.29 -0.68 -5.55
CA PRO A 18 -28.35 -0.50 -4.44
C PRO A 18 -28.66 0.72 -3.55
N HIS A 19 -29.39 1.72 -4.08
CA HIS A 19 -29.83 2.90 -3.33
C HIS A 19 -30.70 2.56 -2.09
N LYS A 20 -31.39 1.40 -2.10
CA LYS A 20 -32.19 0.95 -0.95
C LYS A 20 -31.37 0.73 0.32
N ALA A 21 -30.09 0.41 0.19
CA ALA A 21 -29.20 0.23 1.33
C ALA A 21 -28.79 1.56 1.98
N LEU A 22 -28.86 2.72 1.28
CA LEU A 22 -28.29 3.97 1.77
C LEU A 22 -28.94 4.45 3.08
N ALA A 23 -30.27 4.29 3.23
CA ALA A 23 -30.95 4.64 4.47
C ALA A 23 -30.47 3.79 5.66
N LEU A 24 -30.14 2.53 5.43
CA LEU A 24 -29.62 1.63 6.46
C LEU A 24 -28.16 1.95 6.78
N VAL A 25 -27.36 2.33 5.78
CA VAL A 25 -26.00 2.84 5.96
C VAL A 25 -26.00 4.08 6.86
N ASP A 26 -26.93 5.01 6.63
CA ASP A 26 -27.07 6.25 7.41
C ASP A 26 -27.53 5.99 8.85
N GLN A 27 -28.26 4.90 9.10
CA GLN A 27 -28.62 4.42 10.42
C GLN A 27 -27.45 3.70 11.15
N GLY A 28 -26.30 3.55 10.50
CA GLY A 28 -25.13 2.87 11.05
C GLY A 28 -25.21 1.36 11.05
N LYS A 29 -26.18 0.76 10.32
CA LYS A 29 -26.31 -0.71 10.26
C LYS A 29 -25.06 -1.37 9.69
N THR A 30 -24.81 -2.55 10.17
CA THR A 30 -23.70 -3.38 9.74
C THR A 30 -23.96 -3.97 8.36
N ARG A 31 -22.90 -4.49 7.73
CA ARG A 31 -22.98 -5.18 6.45
C ARG A 31 -23.96 -6.37 6.48
N ASP A 32 -23.91 -7.15 7.56
CA ASP A 32 -24.73 -8.35 7.73
C ASP A 32 -26.22 -7.99 7.90
N GLU A 33 -26.51 -6.95 8.68
CA GLU A 33 -27.88 -6.43 8.86
C GLU A 33 -28.45 -5.91 7.53
N ILE A 34 -27.65 -5.12 6.77
CA ILE A 34 -28.06 -4.63 5.44
C ILE A 34 -28.31 -5.80 4.48
N GLY A 35 -27.42 -6.81 4.49
CA GLY A 35 -27.57 -8.02 3.70
C GLY A 35 -28.83 -8.79 4.05
N ALA A 36 -29.11 -8.98 5.33
CA ALA A 36 -30.30 -9.69 5.81
C ALA A 36 -31.61 -8.97 5.43
N GLU A 37 -31.64 -7.63 5.52
CA GLU A 37 -32.86 -6.85 5.27
C GLU A 37 -33.14 -6.61 3.77
N THR A 38 -32.08 -6.52 2.96
CA THR A 38 -32.22 -6.06 1.56
C THR A 38 -31.75 -7.08 0.51
N GLY A 39 -30.99 -8.10 0.91
CA GLY A 39 -30.26 -8.98 -0.01
C GLY A 39 -29.10 -8.30 -0.74
N LEU A 40 -28.76 -7.04 -0.41
CA LEU A 40 -27.69 -6.28 -1.02
C LEU A 40 -26.37 -6.50 -0.27
N VAL A 41 -25.25 -6.34 -0.99
CA VAL A 41 -23.92 -6.48 -0.38
C VAL A 41 -23.28 -5.10 -0.24
N LEU A 42 -23.14 -4.65 1.00
CA LEU A 42 -22.37 -3.43 1.30
C LEU A 42 -20.88 -3.71 1.09
N GLY A 43 -20.29 -3.01 0.13
CA GLY A 43 -18.84 -3.07 -0.13
C GLY A 43 -18.06 -2.03 0.66
N VAL A 44 -18.52 -0.77 0.60
CA VAL A 44 -17.88 0.38 1.28
C VAL A 44 -18.98 1.31 1.78
N ALA A 45 -18.79 1.91 2.95
CA ALA A 45 -19.72 2.86 3.58
C ALA A 45 -19.00 4.13 4.02
N GLY A 46 -19.39 5.28 3.45
CA GLY A 46 -18.96 6.61 3.85
C GLY A 46 -17.46 6.86 3.78
N ALA A 47 -16.74 6.17 2.89
CA ALA A 47 -15.29 6.28 2.84
C ALA A 47 -14.84 7.67 2.40
N SER A 48 -14.07 8.34 3.27
CA SER A 48 -13.42 9.63 3.01
C SER A 48 -11.94 9.49 3.23
N LEU A 49 -11.15 9.67 2.15
CA LEU A 49 -9.71 9.43 2.15
C LEU A 49 -9.05 10.22 1.03
N ALA A 50 -7.91 10.84 1.33
CA ALA A 50 -7.06 11.46 0.32
C ALA A 50 -5.70 10.75 0.24
N VAL A 51 -5.26 10.48 -0.98
CA VAL A 51 -3.94 9.91 -1.31
C VAL A 51 -3.11 11.01 -1.94
N LYS A 52 -1.95 11.31 -1.35
CA LYS A 52 -1.06 12.38 -1.82
C LYS A 52 -0.21 11.92 -3.01
N GLU A 53 0.20 12.88 -3.85
CA GLU A 53 1.14 12.57 -4.92
C GLU A 53 2.47 12.05 -4.37
N GLY A 54 2.96 10.95 -4.96
CA GLY A 54 4.19 10.29 -4.55
C GLY A 54 4.10 9.51 -3.24
N GLU A 55 2.88 9.33 -2.68
CA GLU A 55 2.62 8.55 -1.48
C GLU A 55 2.37 7.07 -1.81
N ILE A 56 2.82 6.18 -0.94
CA ILE A 56 2.29 4.81 -0.85
C ILE A 56 1.28 4.79 0.28
N LEU A 57 0.00 4.69 -0.05
CA LEU A 57 -1.08 4.47 0.91
C LEU A 57 -1.51 3.00 0.88
N VAL A 58 -1.44 2.33 2.02
CA VAL A 58 -1.84 0.92 2.15
C VAL A 58 -3.25 0.83 2.74
N LEU A 59 -4.14 0.11 2.05
CA LEU A 59 -5.46 -0.28 2.57
C LEU A 59 -5.33 -1.63 3.26
N MET A 60 -5.61 -1.69 4.56
CA MET A 60 -5.54 -2.89 5.39
C MET A 60 -6.87 -3.26 6.02
N GLY A 61 -6.97 -4.47 6.53
CA GLY A 61 -8.14 -5.01 7.21
C GLY A 61 -8.38 -6.48 6.87
N LEU A 62 -9.30 -7.11 7.57
CA LEU A 62 -9.65 -8.52 7.35
C LEU A 62 -10.24 -8.76 5.94
N SER A 63 -10.28 -10.04 5.55
CA SER A 63 -10.94 -10.43 4.29
C SER A 63 -12.39 -9.95 4.27
N GLY A 64 -12.82 -9.38 3.13
CA GLY A 64 -14.17 -8.84 3.01
C GLY A 64 -14.37 -7.42 3.58
N SER A 65 -13.36 -6.75 4.15
CA SER A 65 -13.52 -5.40 4.71
C SER A 65 -13.70 -4.27 3.67
N GLY A 66 -13.68 -4.58 2.36
CA GLY A 66 -13.96 -3.61 1.30
C GLY A 66 -12.73 -2.99 0.63
N LYS A 67 -11.50 -3.38 0.99
CA LYS A 67 -10.23 -2.84 0.47
C LYS A 67 -10.14 -2.83 -1.05
N SER A 68 -10.23 -4.01 -1.66
CA SER A 68 -10.18 -4.16 -3.13
C SER A 68 -11.33 -3.45 -3.82
N THR A 69 -12.49 -3.35 -3.15
CA THR A 69 -13.66 -2.62 -3.65
C THR A 69 -13.38 -1.12 -3.70
N LEU A 70 -12.82 -0.56 -2.63
CA LEU A 70 -12.43 0.86 -2.57
C LEU A 70 -11.32 1.17 -3.57
N LEU A 71 -10.29 0.31 -3.65
CA LEU A 71 -9.21 0.44 -4.64
C LEU A 71 -9.76 0.53 -6.07
N ARG A 72 -10.68 -0.38 -6.44
CA ARG A 72 -11.28 -0.47 -7.78
C ARG A 72 -12.21 0.69 -8.10
N ALA A 73 -12.62 1.48 -7.14
CA ALA A 73 -13.39 2.69 -7.39
C ALA A 73 -12.56 3.78 -8.09
N VAL A 74 -11.22 3.79 -7.92
CA VAL A 74 -10.32 4.77 -8.55
C VAL A 74 -10.35 4.70 -10.07
N ASN A 75 -10.48 3.50 -10.64
CA ASN A 75 -10.51 3.29 -12.09
C ASN A 75 -11.93 2.98 -12.64
N GLY A 76 -12.98 3.19 -11.80
CA GLY A 76 -14.37 2.98 -12.19
C GLY A 76 -14.75 1.51 -12.41
N LEU A 77 -14.07 0.56 -11.73
CA LEU A 77 -14.41 -0.88 -11.79
C LEU A 77 -15.35 -1.33 -10.67
N ALA A 78 -15.59 -0.52 -9.64
CA ALA A 78 -16.56 -0.79 -8.60
C ALA A 78 -17.73 0.23 -8.69
N PRO A 79 -18.99 -0.15 -8.44
CA PRO A 79 -20.15 0.75 -8.59
C PRO A 79 -20.27 1.71 -7.39
N VAL A 80 -19.87 2.96 -7.53
CA VAL A 80 -20.14 4.00 -6.52
C VAL A 80 -21.60 4.43 -6.61
N VAL A 81 -22.33 4.28 -5.50
CA VAL A 81 -23.75 4.59 -5.41
C VAL A 81 -23.98 6.01 -4.87
N ARG A 82 -23.10 6.46 -3.96
CA ARG A 82 -23.14 7.80 -3.38
C ARG A 82 -21.70 8.28 -3.13
N GLY A 83 -21.51 9.60 -3.09
CA GLY A 83 -20.21 10.23 -2.92
C GLY A 83 -19.54 10.53 -4.25
N ASN A 84 -18.23 10.78 -4.20
CA ASN A 84 -17.44 11.07 -5.40
C ASN A 84 -16.01 10.50 -5.25
N VAL A 85 -15.43 10.13 -6.38
CA VAL A 85 -14.02 9.80 -6.50
C VAL A 85 -13.39 10.82 -7.43
N SER A 86 -12.30 11.45 -7.00
CA SER A 86 -11.59 12.42 -7.81
C SER A 86 -10.16 11.94 -8.05
N VAL A 87 -9.78 11.79 -9.30
CA VAL A 87 -8.46 11.33 -9.71
C VAL A 87 -7.75 12.44 -10.48
N ARG A 88 -6.55 12.78 -10.03
CA ARG A 88 -5.75 13.80 -10.69
C ARG A 88 -5.15 13.26 -11.99
N THR A 89 -5.33 14.01 -13.06
CA THR A 89 -4.75 13.79 -14.37
C THR A 89 -3.89 15.00 -14.77
N GLU A 90 -3.17 14.91 -15.85
CA GLU A 90 -2.43 16.05 -16.42
C GLU A 90 -3.34 17.24 -16.76
N THR A 91 -4.59 16.99 -17.13
CA THR A 91 -5.56 18.01 -17.53
C THR A 91 -6.48 18.50 -16.39
N GLY A 92 -6.31 17.98 -15.18
CA GLY A 92 -7.11 18.33 -14.00
C GLY A 92 -7.68 17.13 -13.26
N GLN A 93 -8.75 17.36 -12.50
CA GLN A 93 -9.43 16.30 -11.72
C GLN A 93 -10.51 15.62 -12.57
N VAL A 94 -10.53 14.29 -12.54
CA VAL A 94 -11.53 13.47 -13.23
C VAL A 94 -12.25 12.59 -12.22
N ASP A 95 -13.59 12.63 -12.22
CA ASP A 95 -14.44 11.67 -11.51
C ASP A 95 -14.79 10.52 -12.48
N PRO A 96 -14.32 9.27 -12.23
CA PRO A 96 -14.57 8.14 -13.11
C PRO A 96 -16.07 7.84 -13.37
N TYR A 97 -16.94 8.28 -12.45
CA TYR A 97 -18.38 8.02 -12.50
C TYR A 97 -19.17 9.10 -13.24
N LYS A 98 -18.55 10.27 -13.44
CA LYS A 98 -19.12 11.41 -14.19
C LYS A 98 -18.43 11.64 -15.52
N ALA A 99 -17.31 10.95 -15.75
CA ALA A 99 -16.51 11.08 -16.94
C ALA A 99 -17.21 10.53 -18.19
N SER A 100 -16.92 11.13 -19.34
CA SER A 100 -17.29 10.53 -20.61
C SER A 100 -16.54 9.21 -20.84
N ALA A 101 -17.08 8.34 -21.71
CA ALA A 101 -16.41 7.08 -22.05
C ALA A 101 -14.97 7.29 -22.58
N LYS A 102 -14.73 8.41 -23.28
CA LYS A 102 -13.40 8.80 -23.77
C LYS A 102 -12.48 9.16 -22.59
N SER A 103 -12.92 10.05 -21.69
CA SER A 103 -12.15 10.48 -20.54
C SER A 103 -11.83 9.32 -19.57
N LEU A 104 -12.79 8.40 -19.37
CA LEU A 104 -12.55 7.20 -18.56
C LEU A 104 -11.53 6.25 -19.23
N ARG A 105 -11.55 6.13 -20.54
CA ARG A 105 -10.54 5.37 -21.29
C ARG A 105 -9.16 6.01 -21.15
N ASP A 106 -9.07 7.32 -21.33
CA ASP A 106 -7.81 8.07 -21.20
C ASP A 106 -7.24 7.94 -19.76
N LEU A 107 -8.10 8.02 -18.74
CA LEU A 107 -7.72 7.78 -17.35
C LEU A 107 -7.07 6.40 -17.17
N ARG A 108 -7.70 5.33 -17.71
CA ARG A 108 -7.22 3.95 -17.59
C ARG A 108 -5.98 3.65 -18.44
N MET A 109 -5.73 4.40 -19.49
CA MET A 109 -4.60 4.21 -20.38
C MET A 109 -3.35 4.97 -19.93
N HIS A 110 -3.51 6.16 -19.38
CA HIS A 110 -2.40 7.09 -19.17
C HIS A 110 -2.19 7.51 -17.72
N THR A 111 -3.24 7.42 -16.87
CA THR A 111 -3.15 7.95 -15.49
C THR A 111 -3.11 6.84 -14.44
N VAL A 112 -3.87 5.77 -14.62
CA VAL A 112 -4.04 4.72 -13.60
C VAL A 112 -3.71 3.37 -14.19
N SER A 113 -2.72 2.68 -13.62
CA SER A 113 -2.44 1.28 -13.93
C SER A 113 -2.81 0.38 -12.75
N MET A 114 -3.11 -0.89 -13.00
CA MET A 114 -3.58 -1.81 -11.96
C MET A 114 -2.91 -3.18 -12.04
N VAL A 115 -2.41 -3.63 -10.88
CA VAL A 115 -2.01 -5.02 -10.63
C VAL A 115 -3.17 -5.72 -9.92
N PHE A 116 -3.70 -6.78 -10.52
CA PHE A 116 -4.83 -7.54 -10.01
C PHE A 116 -4.36 -8.72 -9.15
N GLN A 117 -5.11 -9.07 -8.13
CA GLN A 117 -4.85 -10.21 -7.25
C GLN A 117 -4.75 -11.54 -8.02
N GLN A 118 -5.59 -11.75 -9.02
CA GLN A 118 -5.57 -12.93 -9.91
C GLN A 118 -4.82 -12.67 -11.23
N PHE A 119 -3.83 -11.80 -11.22
CA PHE A 119 -2.93 -11.41 -12.31
C PHE A 119 -3.62 -10.86 -13.57
N ALA A 120 -4.81 -11.31 -13.93
CA ALA A 120 -5.58 -10.94 -15.13
C ALA A 120 -4.70 -10.96 -16.41
N LEU A 121 -3.85 -11.98 -16.54
CA LEU A 121 -3.00 -12.18 -17.71
C LEU A 121 -3.82 -12.81 -18.84
N LEU A 122 -3.44 -12.50 -20.08
CA LEU A 122 -4.04 -13.05 -21.30
C LEU A 122 -3.35 -14.39 -21.62
N PRO A 123 -4.00 -15.55 -21.38
CA PRO A 123 -3.33 -16.86 -21.44
C PRO A 123 -2.90 -17.26 -22.85
N TRP A 124 -3.52 -16.69 -23.87
CA TRP A 124 -3.17 -16.92 -25.30
C TRP A 124 -2.03 -16.06 -25.80
N ARG A 125 -1.58 -15.06 -25.03
CA ARG A 125 -0.45 -14.18 -25.37
C ARG A 125 0.85 -14.64 -24.73
N THR A 126 1.98 -14.23 -25.29
CA THR A 126 3.29 -14.40 -24.67
C THR A 126 3.46 -13.51 -23.45
N VAL A 127 4.53 -13.71 -22.70
CA VAL A 127 4.94 -12.83 -21.60
C VAL A 127 5.18 -11.42 -22.11
N ALA A 128 5.95 -11.25 -23.19
CA ALA A 128 6.21 -9.95 -23.79
C ALA A 128 4.93 -9.26 -24.29
N ASP A 129 4.01 -10.00 -24.93
CA ASP A 129 2.73 -9.46 -25.38
C ASP A 129 1.83 -9.03 -24.21
N ASN A 130 1.88 -9.75 -23.08
CA ASN A 130 1.16 -9.35 -21.88
C ASN A 130 1.69 -8.05 -21.30
N VAL A 131 3.02 -7.93 -21.17
CA VAL A 131 3.66 -6.70 -20.67
C VAL A 131 3.38 -5.52 -21.61
N GLY A 132 3.48 -5.73 -22.93
CA GLY A 132 3.25 -4.71 -23.94
C GLY A 132 1.77 -4.38 -24.22
N PHE A 133 0.81 -5.09 -23.59
CA PHE A 133 -0.61 -4.95 -23.96
C PHE A 133 -1.16 -3.54 -23.76
N GLY A 134 -0.86 -2.89 -22.64
CA GLY A 134 -1.26 -1.50 -22.39
C GLY A 134 -0.68 -0.52 -23.42
N LEU A 135 0.58 -0.71 -23.79
CA LEU A 135 1.28 0.11 -24.79
C LEU A 135 0.69 -0.11 -26.20
N GLU A 136 0.31 -1.35 -26.54
CA GLU A 136 -0.38 -1.68 -27.79
C GLU A 136 -1.72 -0.94 -27.89
N LEU A 137 -2.52 -0.95 -26.83
CA LEU A 137 -3.80 -0.23 -26.77
C LEU A 137 -3.63 1.29 -26.84
N ALA A 138 -2.52 1.81 -26.33
CA ALA A 138 -2.15 3.23 -26.42
C ALA A 138 -1.62 3.61 -27.81
N GLY A 139 -1.43 2.65 -28.74
CA GLY A 139 -0.94 2.90 -30.08
C GLY A 139 0.57 3.16 -30.16
N VAL A 140 1.34 2.75 -29.14
CA VAL A 140 2.81 2.89 -29.15
C VAL A 140 3.41 2.06 -30.31
N PRO A 141 4.28 2.65 -31.15
CA PRO A 141 4.92 1.97 -32.26
C PRO A 141 5.65 0.68 -31.84
N ASP A 142 5.64 -0.36 -32.69
CA ASP A 142 6.14 -1.70 -32.33
C ASP A 142 7.60 -1.71 -31.86
N ALA A 143 8.47 -0.93 -32.51
CA ALA A 143 9.90 -0.85 -32.13
C ALA A 143 10.10 -0.23 -30.75
N GLU A 144 9.38 0.85 -30.44
CA GLU A 144 9.42 1.52 -29.15
C GLU A 144 8.81 0.63 -28.05
N ARG A 145 7.66 0.00 -28.35
CA ARG A 145 7.00 -0.95 -27.44
C ARG A 145 7.91 -2.11 -27.07
N LYS A 146 8.63 -2.69 -28.02
CA LYS A 146 9.60 -3.77 -27.76
C LYS A 146 10.73 -3.33 -26.82
N SER A 147 11.25 -2.12 -26.97
CA SER A 147 12.27 -1.57 -26.08
C SER A 147 11.73 -1.40 -24.65
N MET A 148 10.56 -0.77 -24.51
CA MET A 148 9.91 -0.58 -23.19
C MET A 148 9.60 -1.91 -22.51
N VAL A 149 9.11 -2.89 -23.28
CA VAL A 149 8.81 -4.24 -22.74
C VAL A 149 10.09 -4.93 -22.27
N ALA A 150 11.19 -4.83 -23.02
CA ALA A 150 12.47 -5.43 -22.64
C ALA A 150 12.99 -4.88 -21.31
N GLU A 151 12.92 -3.56 -21.12
CA GLU A 151 13.31 -2.90 -19.86
C GLU A 151 12.48 -3.43 -18.66
N GLN A 152 11.16 -3.58 -18.85
CA GLN A 152 10.29 -4.06 -17.77
C GLN A 152 10.52 -5.56 -17.47
N LEU A 153 10.81 -6.37 -18.49
CA LEU A 153 11.14 -7.78 -18.31
C LEU A 153 12.49 -7.96 -17.59
N GLU A 154 13.45 -7.10 -17.86
CA GLU A 154 14.72 -7.08 -17.13
C GLU A 154 14.52 -6.74 -15.66
N LEU A 155 13.72 -5.68 -15.37
CA LEU A 155 13.40 -5.25 -14.00
C LEU A 155 12.83 -6.41 -13.15
N VAL A 156 11.95 -7.23 -13.74
CA VAL A 156 11.32 -8.34 -13.01
C VAL A 156 12.05 -9.69 -13.20
N ASN A 157 13.24 -9.70 -13.83
CA ASN A 157 14.05 -10.90 -14.10
C ASN A 157 13.32 -11.97 -14.94
N LEU A 158 12.58 -11.56 -15.97
CA LEU A 158 11.82 -12.46 -16.87
C LEU A 158 12.25 -12.38 -18.33
N THR A 159 13.37 -11.74 -18.68
CA THR A 159 13.86 -11.56 -20.05
C THR A 159 13.93 -12.90 -20.82
N LYS A 160 14.41 -13.98 -20.18
CA LYS A 160 14.53 -15.31 -20.80
C LYS A 160 13.17 -15.98 -21.08
N TRP A 161 12.09 -15.45 -20.56
CA TRP A 161 10.73 -15.99 -20.65
C TRP A 161 9.84 -15.18 -21.58
N ALA A 162 10.39 -14.15 -22.24
CA ALA A 162 9.65 -13.17 -23.07
C ALA A 162 8.70 -13.85 -24.08
N ASP A 163 9.17 -14.87 -24.77
CA ASP A 163 8.45 -15.56 -25.85
C ASP A 163 7.58 -16.74 -25.36
N ARG A 164 7.61 -17.06 -24.04
CA ARG A 164 6.79 -18.13 -23.47
C ARG A 164 5.37 -17.68 -23.23
N LYS A 165 4.42 -18.62 -23.23
CA LYS A 165 3.04 -18.37 -22.81
C LYS A 165 2.97 -18.25 -21.30
N VAL A 166 2.05 -17.42 -20.79
CA VAL A 166 1.94 -17.18 -19.35
C VAL A 166 1.52 -18.42 -18.55
N ASN A 167 0.83 -19.38 -19.17
CA ASN A 167 0.45 -20.64 -18.54
C ASN A 167 1.63 -21.62 -18.37
N GLU A 168 2.78 -21.36 -18.99
CA GLU A 168 4.02 -22.12 -18.79
C GLU A 168 4.82 -21.62 -17.56
N LEU A 169 4.36 -20.55 -16.90
CA LEU A 169 5.05 -19.90 -15.79
C LEU A 169 4.44 -20.33 -14.45
N SER A 170 5.28 -20.33 -13.40
CA SER A 170 4.79 -20.47 -12.02
C SER A 170 3.94 -19.25 -11.61
N GLY A 171 3.10 -19.40 -10.58
CA GLY A 171 2.26 -18.30 -10.07
C GLY A 171 3.06 -17.03 -9.71
N GLY A 172 4.20 -17.19 -9.05
CA GLY A 172 5.09 -16.07 -8.76
C GLY A 172 5.71 -15.40 -10.00
N MET A 173 5.98 -16.16 -11.07
CA MET A 173 6.41 -15.58 -12.34
C MET A 173 5.26 -14.83 -13.03
N GLN A 174 4.05 -15.40 -13.01
CA GLN A 174 2.86 -14.72 -13.55
C GLN A 174 2.58 -13.40 -12.83
N GLN A 175 2.78 -13.37 -11.51
CA GLN A 175 2.65 -12.15 -10.73
C GLN A 175 3.66 -11.09 -11.16
N ARG A 176 4.91 -11.46 -11.40
CA ARG A 176 5.94 -10.56 -11.94
C ARG A 176 5.61 -10.06 -13.33
N VAL A 177 4.99 -10.86 -14.20
CA VAL A 177 4.45 -10.39 -15.49
C VAL A 177 3.38 -9.33 -15.28
N GLY A 178 2.48 -9.52 -14.32
CA GLY A 178 1.46 -8.52 -13.95
C GLY A 178 2.05 -7.20 -13.47
N LEU A 179 3.12 -7.24 -12.67
CA LEU A 179 3.87 -6.06 -12.24
C LEU A 179 4.54 -5.35 -13.42
N ALA A 180 5.27 -6.09 -14.25
CA ALA A 180 5.92 -5.54 -15.44
C ALA A 180 4.93 -4.86 -16.39
N ARG A 181 3.75 -5.48 -16.61
CA ARG A 181 2.65 -4.89 -17.41
C ARG A 181 2.15 -3.58 -16.82
N ALA A 182 2.00 -3.51 -15.48
CA ALA A 182 1.52 -2.30 -14.83
C ALA A 182 2.56 -1.17 -14.89
N PHE A 183 3.84 -1.50 -14.82
CA PHE A 183 4.92 -0.51 -14.91
C PHE A 183 5.16 -0.02 -16.33
N ALA A 184 4.95 -0.87 -17.34
CA ALA A 184 5.22 -0.57 -18.75
C ALA A 184 4.49 0.68 -19.25
N THR A 185 3.27 0.94 -18.77
CA THR A 185 2.48 2.12 -19.19
C THR A 185 3.01 3.44 -18.66
N GLY A 186 3.91 3.42 -17.67
CA GLY A 186 4.43 4.64 -17.07
C GLY A 186 3.41 5.46 -16.24
N ALA A 187 2.19 4.94 -16.03
CA ALA A 187 1.12 5.63 -15.32
C ALA A 187 1.58 6.24 -13.97
N PRO A 188 1.20 7.48 -13.63
CA PRO A 188 1.59 8.13 -12.38
C PRO A 188 0.94 7.51 -11.14
N ILE A 189 -0.20 6.83 -11.28
CA ILE A 189 -0.94 6.18 -10.19
C ILE A 189 -0.97 4.68 -10.41
N LEU A 190 -0.51 3.92 -9.42
CA LEU A 190 -0.52 2.46 -9.44
C LEU A 190 -1.50 1.94 -8.39
N LEU A 191 -2.45 1.11 -8.82
CA LEU A 191 -3.36 0.37 -7.96
C LEU A 191 -2.84 -1.06 -7.83
N MET A 192 -2.60 -1.51 -6.62
CA MET A 192 -2.05 -2.84 -6.36
C MET A 192 -2.97 -3.62 -5.42
N ASP A 193 -3.63 -4.64 -5.95
CA ASP A 193 -4.58 -5.49 -5.22
C ASP A 193 -3.87 -6.78 -4.80
N GLU A 194 -3.33 -6.83 -3.59
CA GLU A 194 -2.54 -7.93 -3.01
C GLU A 194 -1.41 -8.44 -3.95
N PRO A 195 -0.52 -7.56 -4.43
CA PRO A 195 0.40 -7.89 -5.52
C PRO A 195 1.46 -8.93 -5.16
N PHE A 196 1.65 -9.26 -3.88
CA PHE A 196 2.70 -10.17 -3.42
C PHE A 196 2.15 -11.40 -2.67
N SER A 197 0.83 -11.61 -2.63
CA SER A 197 0.17 -12.66 -1.84
C SER A 197 0.54 -14.09 -2.27
N ALA A 198 0.82 -14.31 -3.56
CA ALA A 198 1.16 -15.64 -4.10
C ALA A 198 2.68 -15.90 -4.21
N LEU A 199 3.51 -15.04 -3.58
CA LEU A 199 4.97 -15.17 -3.62
C LEU A 199 5.53 -15.84 -2.37
N ASP A 200 6.62 -16.58 -2.55
CA ASP A 200 7.43 -17.03 -1.42
C ASP A 200 8.09 -15.84 -0.69
N PRO A 201 8.43 -15.99 0.61
CA PRO A 201 8.90 -14.88 1.43
C PRO A 201 10.15 -14.19 0.88
N LEU A 202 11.10 -14.94 0.30
CA LEU A 202 12.36 -14.38 -0.21
C LEU A 202 12.11 -13.49 -1.44
N ILE A 203 11.30 -13.98 -2.39
CA ILE A 203 10.95 -13.23 -3.60
C ILE A 203 10.08 -12.02 -3.24
N ARG A 204 9.15 -12.19 -2.29
CA ARG A 204 8.31 -11.09 -1.79
C ARG A 204 9.15 -9.95 -1.26
N THR A 205 10.07 -10.23 -0.34
CA THR A 205 10.98 -9.23 0.24
C THR A 205 11.75 -8.47 -0.83
N ARG A 206 12.32 -9.19 -1.79
CA ARG A 206 13.07 -8.59 -2.89
C ARG A 206 12.21 -7.66 -3.75
N LEU A 207 11.00 -8.09 -4.13
CA LEU A 207 10.10 -7.27 -4.95
C LEU A 207 9.54 -6.05 -4.18
N GLN A 208 9.40 -6.15 -2.87
CA GLN A 208 9.08 -4.99 -2.01
C GLN A 208 10.22 -3.96 -2.05
N ASP A 209 11.47 -4.40 -1.95
CA ASP A 209 12.63 -3.50 -2.04
C ASP A 209 12.71 -2.83 -3.43
N GLU A 210 12.54 -3.61 -4.49
CA GLU A 210 12.50 -3.11 -5.86
C GLU A 210 11.36 -2.09 -6.06
N LEU A 211 10.17 -2.34 -5.45
CA LEU A 211 9.04 -1.41 -5.49
C LEU A 211 9.37 -0.08 -4.77
N LEU A 212 9.99 -0.15 -3.59
CA LEU A 212 10.39 1.03 -2.83
C LEU A 212 11.46 1.85 -3.57
N GLU A 213 12.46 1.18 -4.16
CA GLU A 213 13.47 1.85 -4.99
C GLU A 213 12.83 2.53 -6.20
N PHE A 214 11.97 1.81 -6.93
CA PHE A 214 11.23 2.34 -8.07
C PHE A 214 10.39 3.56 -7.68
N GLN A 215 9.63 3.46 -6.58
CA GLN A 215 8.79 4.55 -6.09
C GLN A 215 9.63 5.77 -5.67
N SER A 216 10.76 5.55 -4.99
CA SER A 216 11.65 6.65 -4.56
C SER A 216 12.23 7.42 -5.74
N ARG A 217 12.55 6.73 -6.84
CA ARG A 217 13.12 7.32 -8.07
C ARG A 217 12.08 8.04 -8.91
N LEU A 218 10.92 7.43 -9.11
CA LEU A 218 9.88 7.90 -10.04
C LEU A 218 8.74 8.67 -9.35
N LYS A 219 8.73 8.72 -8.01
CA LYS A 219 7.71 9.41 -7.21
C LYS A 219 6.28 9.03 -7.60
N LYS A 220 6.07 7.77 -7.99
CA LYS A 220 4.73 7.25 -8.31
C LYS A 220 3.84 7.24 -7.08
N THR A 221 2.56 7.55 -7.28
CA THR A 221 1.53 7.39 -6.25
C THR A 221 1.05 5.94 -6.26
N ILE A 222 1.02 5.29 -5.13
CA ILE A 222 0.63 3.88 -5.03
C ILE A 222 -0.50 3.73 -4.02
N LEU A 223 -1.61 3.16 -4.46
CA LEU A 223 -2.67 2.68 -3.58
C LEU A 223 -2.56 1.16 -3.53
N PHE A 224 -2.23 0.63 -2.37
CA PHE A 224 -1.82 -0.75 -2.16
C PHE A 224 -2.77 -1.47 -1.22
N VAL A 225 -3.24 -2.66 -1.57
CA VAL A 225 -4.03 -3.52 -0.69
C VAL A 225 -3.14 -4.62 -0.16
N SER A 226 -3.11 -4.80 1.16
CA SER A 226 -2.47 -5.92 1.83
C SER A 226 -3.33 -6.44 2.98
N HIS A 227 -3.17 -7.71 3.31
CA HIS A 227 -3.62 -8.31 4.56
C HIS A 227 -2.44 -8.67 5.48
N ASP A 228 -1.21 -8.45 5.03
CA ASP A 228 0.03 -8.69 5.77
C ASP A 228 0.47 -7.38 6.43
N LEU A 229 0.52 -7.38 7.77
CA LEU A 229 0.90 -6.23 8.59
C LEU A 229 2.35 -5.80 8.35
N ASP A 230 3.28 -6.76 8.35
CA ASP A 230 4.70 -6.46 8.18
C ASP A 230 4.95 -5.81 6.80
N GLU A 231 4.25 -6.30 5.76
CA GLU A 231 4.29 -5.70 4.44
C GLU A 231 3.81 -4.26 4.45
N ALA A 232 2.63 -4.00 5.02
CA ALA A 232 2.03 -2.66 5.03
C ALA A 232 2.88 -1.65 5.79
N PHE A 233 3.46 -2.08 6.90
CA PHE A 233 4.30 -1.22 7.73
C PHE A 233 5.67 -0.96 7.11
N ARG A 234 6.18 -1.91 6.33
CA ARG A 234 7.44 -1.77 5.60
C ARG A 234 7.34 -0.78 4.44
N ILE A 235 6.25 -0.85 3.67
CA ILE A 235 6.15 -0.12 2.41
C ILE A 235 5.28 1.13 2.49
N GLY A 236 4.31 1.21 3.44
CA GLY A 236 3.34 2.28 3.51
C GLY A 236 3.88 3.56 4.14
N ASN A 237 3.71 4.69 3.47
CA ASN A 237 3.87 5.99 4.12
C ASN A 237 2.72 6.25 5.09
N ARG A 238 1.50 5.86 4.68
CA ARG A 238 0.30 5.84 5.52
C ARG A 238 -0.45 4.54 5.29
N ILE A 239 -1.21 4.14 6.32
CA ILE A 239 -2.05 2.95 6.31
C ILE A 239 -3.47 3.37 6.66
N ALA A 240 -4.44 2.90 5.90
CA ALA A 240 -5.87 3.03 6.20
C ALA A 240 -6.42 1.65 6.59
N ILE A 241 -6.81 1.51 7.85
CA ILE A 241 -7.40 0.27 8.38
C ILE A 241 -8.90 0.29 8.13
N MET A 242 -9.40 -0.77 7.50
CA MET A 242 -10.80 -0.93 7.14
C MET A 242 -11.45 -2.11 7.85
N GLU A 243 -12.65 -1.90 8.34
CA GLU A 243 -13.54 -2.92 8.90
C GLU A 243 -14.95 -2.76 8.35
N SER A 244 -15.58 -3.85 7.95
CA SER A 244 -17.00 -3.89 7.54
C SER A 244 -17.40 -2.78 6.53
N GLY A 245 -16.48 -2.46 5.60
CA GLY A 245 -16.68 -1.42 4.57
C GLY A 245 -16.34 0.00 5.02
N ARG A 246 -15.94 0.23 6.26
CA ARG A 246 -15.63 1.56 6.80
C ARG A 246 -14.12 1.73 7.01
N ILE A 247 -13.63 2.95 6.84
CA ILE A 247 -12.27 3.31 7.27
C ILE A 247 -12.34 3.65 8.76
N ILE A 248 -11.67 2.86 9.58
CA ILE A 248 -11.64 3.04 11.04
C ILE A 248 -10.55 4.04 11.43
N GLN A 249 -9.35 3.87 10.84
CA GLN A 249 -8.23 4.76 11.11
C GLN A 249 -7.36 4.90 9.86
N CYS A 250 -6.81 6.10 9.66
CA CYS A 250 -5.76 6.35 8.68
C CYS A 250 -4.66 7.20 9.30
N GLY A 251 -3.42 6.74 9.21
CA GLY A 251 -2.26 7.44 9.77
C GLY A 251 -0.95 6.82 9.33
N THR A 252 0.16 7.36 9.81
CA THR A 252 1.47 6.70 9.65
C THR A 252 1.51 5.40 10.44
N PRO A 253 2.39 4.45 10.10
CA PRO A 253 2.61 3.24 10.89
C PRO A 253 2.73 3.53 12.40
N GLN A 254 3.56 4.50 12.77
CA GLN A 254 3.79 4.90 14.16
C GLN A 254 2.51 5.42 14.83
N GLN A 255 1.74 6.27 14.14
CA GLN A 255 0.48 6.81 14.68
C GLN A 255 -0.53 5.71 15.00
N ILE A 256 -0.65 4.71 14.12
CA ILE A 256 -1.59 3.60 14.28
C ILE A 256 -1.25 2.75 15.51
N VAL A 257 0.04 2.48 15.72
CA VAL A 257 0.47 1.67 16.87
C VAL A 257 0.46 2.44 18.18
N GLN A 258 0.90 3.69 18.15
CA GLN A 258 0.95 4.51 19.37
C GLN A 258 -0.41 4.98 19.85
N ASN A 259 -1.34 5.22 18.92
CA ASN A 259 -2.66 5.79 19.18
C ASN A 259 -3.74 5.05 18.38
N PRO A 260 -4.02 3.77 18.66
CA PRO A 260 -5.11 3.05 18.00
C PRO A 260 -6.44 3.74 18.27
N ALA A 261 -7.27 3.90 17.21
CA ALA A 261 -8.53 4.63 17.30
C ALA A 261 -9.58 3.91 18.14
N ASP A 262 -9.54 2.58 18.15
CA ASP A 262 -10.45 1.73 18.93
C ASP A 262 -9.80 0.37 19.24
N GLN A 263 -10.57 -0.51 19.91
CA GLN A 263 -10.11 -1.85 20.30
C GLN A 263 -9.81 -2.73 19.06
N TYR A 264 -10.58 -2.59 17.96
CA TYR A 264 -10.33 -3.36 16.75
C TYR A 264 -8.94 -3.05 16.17
N VAL A 265 -8.57 -1.78 16.09
CA VAL A 265 -7.24 -1.37 15.63
C VAL A 265 -6.15 -1.82 16.60
N ALA A 266 -6.39 -1.71 17.92
CA ALA A 266 -5.45 -2.19 18.94
C ALA A 266 -5.19 -3.69 18.78
N ASP A 267 -6.24 -4.51 18.68
CA ASP A 267 -6.13 -5.96 18.48
C ASP A 267 -5.47 -6.30 17.13
N PHE A 268 -5.77 -5.51 16.10
CA PHE A 268 -5.21 -5.70 14.77
C PHE A 268 -3.68 -5.56 14.76
N VAL A 269 -3.14 -4.58 15.50
CA VAL A 269 -1.69 -4.33 15.57
C VAL A 269 -0.98 -5.09 16.69
N GLN A 270 -1.72 -5.74 17.59
CA GLN A 270 -1.18 -6.44 18.76
C GLN A 270 -0.16 -7.52 18.42
N ASN A 271 -0.38 -8.23 17.32
CA ASN A 271 0.49 -9.32 16.87
C ASN A 271 1.69 -8.85 16.05
N MET A 272 1.89 -7.54 15.90
CA MET A 272 3.03 -7.01 15.19
C MET A 272 4.35 -7.22 15.92
N ASN A 273 5.38 -7.45 15.13
CA ASN A 273 6.74 -7.38 15.66
C ASN A 273 7.18 -5.91 15.79
N PRO A 274 7.22 -5.32 17.00
CA PRO A 274 7.56 -3.92 17.18
C PRO A 274 8.98 -3.57 16.73
N ILE A 275 9.85 -4.56 16.57
CA ILE A 275 11.25 -4.37 16.12
C ILE A 275 11.31 -3.73 14.73
N ASN A 276 10.37 -4.08 13.83
CA ASN A 276 10.37 -3.58 12.45
C ASN A 276 9.82 -2.15 12.31
N MET A 277 9.32 -1.57 13.40
CA MET A 277 8.62 -0.29 13.36
C MET A 277 9.25 0.79 14.20
N LEU A 278 9.81 0.39 15.34
CA LEU A 278 10.40 1.34 16.27
C LEU A 278 11.67 1.91 15.69
N THR A 279 11.87 3.18 15.96
CA THR A 279 13.08 3.94 15.62
C THR A 279 13.85 4.29 16.88
N ALA A 280 15.04 4.82 16.72
CA ALA A 280 15.84 5.34 17.82
C ALA A 280 15.05 6.34 18.69
N ALA A 281 14.25 7.22 18.08
CA ALA A 281 13.43 8.21 18.79
C ALA A 281 12.37 7.59 19.70
N ASP A 282 11.84 6.41 19.34
CA ASP A 282 10.77 5.76 20.10
C ASP A 282 11.27 5.06 21.38
N VAL A 283 12.56 4.72 21.42
CA VAL A 283 13.17 3.97 22.53
C VAL A 283 14.24 4.76 23.32
N MET A 284 14.68 5.92 22.81
CA MET A 284 15.70 6.72 23.47
C MET A 284 15.21 7.30 24.80
N HIS A 285 16.12 7.40 25.76
CA HIS A 285 15.96 8.27 26.92
C HIS A 285 16.31 9.70 26.53
N SER A 286 15.34 10.61 26.69
CA SER A 286 15.56 12.04 26.46
C SER A 286 16.41 12.64 27.58
N GLY A 287 17.49 13.28 27.22
CA GLY A 287 18.41 13.94 28.15
C GLY A 287 19.78 13.25 28.20
N ILE A 288 20.83 14.07 28.35
CA ILE A 288 22.19 13.58 28.63
C ILE A 288 22.21 13.30 30.12
N THR A 289 22.23 12.03 30.53
CA THR A 289 22.51 11.67 31.91
C THR A 289 23.97 11.98 32.20
N ASP A 290 24.22 12.89 33.16
CA ASP A 290 25.54 13.06 33.76
C ASP A 290 26.02 11.73 34.35
N GLY A 291 26.97 11.08 33.70
CA GLY A 291 27.44 9.72 34.03
C GLY A 291 27.17 8.69 32.93
N ALA A 292 26.74 9.10 31.72
CA ALA A 292 26.54 8.19 30.59
C ALA A 292 27.83 7.41 30.30
N ALA A 293 27.74 6.09 30.32
CA ALA A 293 28.77 5.20 29.75
C ALA A 293 29.15 5.73 28.36
N ALA A 294 30.44 5.67 28.05
CA ALA A 294 30.99 6.23 26.81
C ALA A 294 30.09 5.83 25.61
N VAL A 295 29.65 6.83 24.87
CA VAL A 295 28.88 6.61 23.64
C VAL A 295 29.74 5.79 22.69
N THR A 296 29.32 4.57 22.39
CA THR A 296 30.08 3.62 21.56
C THR A 296 29.75 3.76 20.07
N ALA A 297 28.55 4.27 19.75
CA ALA A 297 28.08 4.52 18.40
C ALA A 297 27.07 5.66 18.41
N THR A 298 26.75 6.20 17.22
CA THR A 298 25.72 7.23 17.06
C THR A 298 24.66 6.78 16.09
N ALA A 299 23.40 7.21 16.30
CA ALA A 299 22.26 6.97 15.44
C ALA A 299 21.48 8.26 15.22
N LYS A 300 20.71 8.34 14.14
CA LYS A 300 19.72 9.42 13.93
C LYS A 300 18.41 9.06 14.62
N PRO A 301 17.52 10.03 14.93
CA PRO A 301 16.20 9.75 15.50
C PRO A 301 15.39 8.74 14.71
N GLN A 302 15.50 8.76 13.37
CA GLN A 302 14.79 7.90 12.43
C GLN A 302 15.47 6.55 12.17
N THR A 303 16.64 6.28 12.78
CA THR A 303 17.35 5.00 12.60
C THR A 303 16.46 3.85 13.09
N PRO A 304 16.19 2.83 12.25
CA PRO A 304 15.38 1.67 12.63
C PRO A 304 15.93 0.92 13.84
N LEU A 305 15.02 0.39 14.67
CA LEU A 305 15.42 -0.34 15.89
C LEU A 305 16.24 -1.58 15.57
N VAL A 306 16.05 -2.22 14.44
CA VAL A 306 16.87 -3.35 13.96
C VAL A 306 18.33 -2.95 13.85
N GLU A 307 18.65 -1.79 13.27
CA GLU A 307 20.03 -1.29 13.15
C GLU A 307 20.63 -0.96 14.51
N ILE A 308 19.81 -0.44 15.43
CA ILE A 308 20.21 -0.19 16.82
C ILE A 308 20.58 -1.50 17.53
N LEU A 309 19.75 -2.54 17.37
CA LEU A 309 20.01 -3.87 17.91
C LEU A 309 21.31 -4.48 17.35
N ASP A 310 21.51 -4.38 16.04
CA ASP A 310 22.74 -4.84 15.39
C ASP A 310 23.99 -4.10 15.90
N ALA A 311 23.89 -2.79 16.10
CA ALA A 311 24.99 -1.99 16.65
C ALA A 311 25.32 -2.39 18.09
N LEU A 312 24.29 -2.56 18.96
CA LEU A 312 24.48 -3.00 20.34
C LEU A 312 25.00 -4.44 20.43
N ALA A 313 24.63 -5.32 19.51
CA ALA A 313 25.13 -6.70 19.44
C ALA A 313 26.60 -6.75 19.03
N ARG A 314 27.04 -5.87 18.11
CA ARG A 314 28.45 -5.79 17.68
C ARG A 314 29.32 -5.17 18.72
N GLN A 315 28.86 -4.12 19.38
CA GLN A 315 29.61 -3.37 20.40
C GLN A 315 28.66 -3.00 21.54
N PRO A 316 28.68 -3.80 22.65
CA PRO A 316 27.90 -3.49 23.84
C PRO A 316 28.26 -2.11 24.40
N GLY A 317 27.24 -1.30 24.70
CA GLY A 317 27.45 0.05 25.22
C GLY A 317 26.20 0.91 25.10
N THR A 318 26.42 2.21 24.99
CA THR A 318 25.34 3.20 24.82
C THR A 318 25.44 3.85 23.43
N ILE A 319 24.33 3.93 22.72
CA ILE A 319 24.24 4.61 21.43
C ILE A 319 23.70 6.03 21.66
N GLY A 320 24.42 7.04 21.19
CA GLY A 320 23.97 8.43 21.21
C GLY A 320 23.04 8.72 20.04
N VAL A 321 21.85 9.26 20.32
CA VAL A 321 20.94 9.73 19.25
C VAL A 321 21.26 11.17 18.94
N VAL A 322 21.66 11.42 17.68
CA VAL A 322 22.13 12.73 17.22
C VAL A 322 21.14 13.32 16.23
N ASP A 323 20.66 14.52 16.52
CA ASP A 323 19.88 15.33 15.59
C ASP A 323 20.58 16.67 15.35
N ASN A 324 20.77 17.04 14.07
CA ASN A 324 21.44 18.27 13.66
C ASN A 324 22.79 18.53 14.39
N GLY A 325 23.56 17.45 14.62
CA GLY A 325 24.87 17.52 15.28
C GLY A 325 24.83 17.57 16.81
N THR A 326 23.65 17.55 17.43
CA THR A 326 23.48 17.58 18.88
C THR A 326 22.97 16.22 19.37
N VAL A 327 23.54 15.69 20.45
CA VAL A 327 23.02 14.48 21.11
C VAL A 327 21.75 14.84 21.85
N ILE A 328 20.60 14.28 21.41
CA ILE A 328 19.27 14.55 21.97
C ILE A 328 18.82 13.46 22.95
N GLY A 329 19.49 12.32 22.97
CA GLY A 329 19.20 11.20 23.86
C GLY A 329 20.19 10.07 23.73
N THR A 330 20.01 9.05 24.53
CA THR A 330 20.83 7.83 24.52
C THR A 330 19.99 6.58 24.55
N ILE A 331 20.53 5.48 24.02
CA ILE A 331 19.87 4.17 23.95
C ILE A 331 20.83 3.12 24.50
N SER A 332 20.41 2.40 25.54
CA SER A 332 21.02 1.19 26.06
C SER A 332 20.22 -0.06 25.64
N ALA A 333 20.78 -1.25 25.83
CA ALA A 333 20.05 -2.50 25.62
C ALA A 333 18.77 -2.57 26.49
N GLN A 334 18.79 -1.98 27.69
CA GLN A 334 17.64 -1.95 28.57
C GLN A 334 16.53 -1.03 28.08
N ASP A 335 16.88 0.06 27.41
CA ASP A 335 15.90 0.97 26.79
C ASP A 335 15.18 0.29 25.64
N VAL A 336 15.92 -0.49 24.84
CA VAL A 336 15.32 -1.31 23.77
C VAL A 336 14.33 -2.31 24.35
N VAL A 337 14.72 -3.08 25.38
CA VAL A 337 13.83 -4.05 26.03
C VAL A 337 12.59 -3.35 26.62
N SER A 338 12.78 -2.20 27.26
CA SER A 338 11.70 -1.41 27.83
C SER A 338 10.76 -0.86 26.76
N GLY A 339 11.30 -0.37 25.64
CA GLY A 339 10.52 0.08 24.48
C GLY A 339 9.66 -1.05 23.90
N LEU A 340 10.25 -2.21 23.66
CA LEU A 340 9.55 -3.40 23.15
C LEU A 340 8.44 -3.87 24.08
N THR A 341 8.68 -3.85 25.42
CA THR A 341 7.70 -4.28 26.42
C THR A 341 6.58 -3.28 26.62
N LYS A 342 6.84 -1.97 26.52
CA LYS A 342 5.78 -0.95 26.57
C LYS A 342 4.76 -1.12 25.44
N HIS A 343 5.22 -1.44 24.24
CA HIS A 343 4.35 -1.67 23.09
C HIS A 343 3.56 -2.99 23.21
N ARG A 344 4.11 -4.00 23.88
CA ARG A 344 3.43 -5.28 24.14
C ARG A 344 2.40 -5.23 25.27
N ARG A 345 2.46 -4.24 26.19
CA ARG A 345 1.54 -4.07 27.33
C ARG A 345 0.41 -3.06 27.07
N ARG A 346 0.50 -2.26 26.02
CA ARG A 346 -0.56 -1.32 25.60
C ARG A 346 -1.53 -1.92 24.58
N ALA A 347 -1.24 -3.11 24.10
CA ALA A 347 -2.09 -3.90 23.22
C ALA A 347 -2.96 -4.88 24.03
#